data_9b850fff28fdb0362134448cd96a9ad4
#
_entry.id   9b850fff28fdb0362134448cd96a9ad4
#
_cell.length_a   1.000
_cell.length_b   1.000
_cell.length_c   1.000
_cell.angle_alpha   90.00
_cell.angle_beta   90.00
_cell.angle_gamma   90.00
#
_symmetry.space_group_name_H-M   'P 1'
#
loop_
_entity.id
_entity.type
_entity.pdbx_description
1 polymer ?
#
loop_
_entity_poly.entity_id
_entity_poly.type
_entity_poly.pdbx_seq_one_letter_code
_entity_poly.pdbx_strand_id
1 'polypeptide(L)'
;MFLSNPGKCNSSGNCVEACPTDAITIRDGKVVSCITCGKCEKICPNKAIFKNKFGGYVVDRTKCNLCGMCMNVCPVDVITVKDGKIMGMCSNCGVCVPACPNDARMPGPQKTVQSENKMASRVNVGTVHEDCIECGRCAYFCPSNSIKFSYIEPGVCTKCDLCIDVCPRDAIGPIEEGGAYQVDMGKCALCYKCLIECPNDAITAKHLQLEINQPEYDVENDTRMIACIDCELCADACPTDALQVVNKRVRFDVDLCTLCGNENGEAACAADFAQAPCTNACPQGVLEFVPDSKITLEGVCVVCGGCITQCKYDARKFMSSTWNGEIGPQCLKCGICAEVCPKDAITVDDNGVTVNFDECVLCEKCAMHCPVSAIPKTTPLKMKIASGYSMINNKLCIGCGRCVDACIFKAISADDEGNLTINHDTCIYCGACKTACPARAIKIQRDFEAQI
;
A
#
# COMPACT_ATOMS: atom_id res chain seq x y z
N MET A 1 18.15 13.37 -18.21
CA MET A 1 18.65 14.16 -19.37
C MET A 1 18.89 13.21 -20.54
N PHE A 2 18.55 13.61 -21.77
CA PHE A 2 18.86 12.83 -22.97
C PHE A 2 19.98 13.52 -23.76
N LEU A 3 20.97 12.72 -24.17
CA LEU A 3 22.13 13.18 -24.90
C LEU A 3 22.09 12.73 -26.35
N SER A 4 22.75 13.46 -27.22
CA SER A 4 23.00 13.02 -28.61
C SER A 4 24.41 12.46 -28.73
N ASN A 5 24.56 11.29 -29.31
CA ASN A 5 25.87 10.75 -29.72
C ASN A 5 26.27 11.42 -31.04
N PRO A 6 27.32 12.25 -31.06
CA PRO A 6 27.70 12.98 -32.28
C PRO A 6 28.12 12.06 -33.42
N GLY A 7 28.67 10.88 -33.12
CA GLY A 7 29.12 9.92 -34.11
C GLY A 7 27.99 9.16 -34.82
N LYS A 8 26.80 9.13 -34.23
CA LYS A 8 25.61 8.50 -34.81
C LYS A 8 24.60 9.51 -35.36
N CYS A 9 24.69 10.76 -34.94
CA CYS A 9 23.72 11.80 -35.28
C CYS A 9 23.99 12.32 -36.72
N ASN A 10 23.01 12.19 -37.58
CA ASN A 10 23.02 12.76 -38.94
C ASN A 10 22.19 14.03 -39.07
N SER A 11 21.75 14.61 -37.95
CA SER A 11 20.93 15.84 -37.90
C SER A 11 19.62 15.76 -38.70
N SER A 12 18.99 14.56 -38.78
CA SER A 12 17.75 14.32 -39.52
C SER A 12 16.55 15.17 -39.07
N GLY A 13 16.58 15.71 -37.87
CA GLY A 13 15.49 16.53 -37.31
C GLY A 13 14.37 15.76 -36.61
N ASN A 14 14.22 14.47 -36.81
CA ASN A 14 13.12 13.67 -36.26
C ASN A 14 12.94 13.85 -34.73
N CYS A 15 14.05 13.94 -33.99
CA CYS A 15 13.99 14.17 -32.54
C CYS A 15 13.53 15.60 -32.17
N VAL A 16 13.70 16.57 -33.07
CA VAL A 16 13.20 17.95 -32.90
C VAL A 16 11.69 17.97 -33.08
N GLU A 17 11.20 17.40 -34.19
CA GLU A 17 9.78 17.31 -34.52
C GLU A 17 9.00 16.52 -33.46
N ALA A 18 9.58 15.42 -32.96
CA ALA A 18 8.96 14.61 -31.92
C ALA A 18 9.01 15.23 -30.52
N CYS A 19 9.72 16.36 -30.30
CA CYS A 19 9.87 16.93 -28.97
C CYS A 19 8.65 17.78 -28.56
N PRO A 20 7.80 17.34 -27.63
CA PRO A 20 6.57 18.04 -27.29
C PRO A 20 6.77 19.36 -26.53
N THR A 21 8.02 19.64 -26.11
CA THR A 21 8.39 20.86 -25.39
C THR A 21 9.36 21.74 -26.15
N ASP A 22 9.63 21.46 -27.42
CA ASP A 22 10.61 22.16 -28.26
C ASP A 22 12.02 22.30 -27.61
N ALA A 23 12.37 21.34 -26.73
CA ALA A 23 13.61 21.38 -25.95
C ALA A 23 14.85 20.95 -26.77
N ILE A 24 14.69 20.68 -28.05
CA ILE A 24 15.73 20.24 -28.99
C ILE A 24 15.66 21.15 -30.21
N THR A 25 16.83 21.60 -30.67
CA THR A 25 16.96 22.41 -31.89
C THR A 25 18.20 21.96 -32.68
N ILE A 26 18.27 22.33 -33.95
CA ILE A 26 19.47 22.12 -34.76
C ILE A 26 20.05 23.48 -35.06
N ARG A 27 21.36 23.67 -34.75
CA ARG A 27 22.15 24.88 -35.06
C ARG A 27 23.45 24.46 -35.68
N ASP A 28 23.80 25.06 -36.78
CA ASP A 28 25.02 24.74 -37.54
C ASP A 28 25.25 23.24 -37.77
N GLY A 29 24.15 22.51 -38.14
CA GLY A 29 24.19 21.10 -38.35
C GLY A 29 24.37 20.24 -37.11
N LYS A 30 24.30 20.82 -35.91
CA LYS A 30 24.42 20.10 -34.62
C LYS A 30 23.14 20.17 -33.83
N VAL A 31 22.78 19.04 -33.21
CA VAL A 31 21.63 18.97 -32.31
C VAL A 31 21.99 19.59 -30.95
N VAL A 32 21.31 20.65 -30.61
CA VAL A 32 21.38 21.34 -29.30
C VAL A 32 20.14 21.02 -28.51
N SER A 33 20.26 20.65 -27.25
CA SER A 33 19.11 20.34 -26.40
C SER A 33 19.26 20.85 -24.99
N CYS A 34 18.13 21.02 -24.31
CA CYS A 34 18.13 21.40 -22.88
C CYS A 34 18.98 20.38 -22.07
N ILE A 35 19.92 20.91 -21.30
CA ILE A 35 20.85 20.14 -20.46
C ILE A 35 20.34 19.94 -19.03
N THR A 36 19.08 20.28 -18.76
CA THR A 36 18.42 20.14 -17.46
C THR A 36 19.23 20.72 -16.27
N CYS A 37 19.89 21.84 -16.47
CA CYS A 37 20.76 22.46 -15.45
C CYS A 37 20.04 23.20 -14.32
N GLY A 38 18.72 23.43 -14.44
CA GLY A 38 17.88 24.05 -13.41
C GLY A 38 17.97 25.56 -13.27
N LYS A 39 18.79 26.27 -14.07
CA LYS A 39 18.90 27.72 -13.97
C LYS A 39 17.57 28.45 -14.22
N CYS A 40 16.73 27.92 -15.11
CA CYS A 40 15.41 28.47 -15.42
C CYS A 40 14.45 28.38 -14.22
N GLU A 41 14.48 27.30 -13.44
CA GLU A 41 13.70 27.15 -12.22
C GLU A 41 14.13 28.19 -11.16
N LYS A 42 15.43 28.29 -10.93
CA LYS A 42 15.99 29.17 -9.89
C LYS A 42 15.72 30.68 -10.14
N ILE A 43 15.66 31.09 -11.40
CA ILE A 43 15.45 32.50 -11.77
C ILE A 43 13.97 32.88 -11.85
N CYS A 44 13.05 31.93 -11.88
CA CYS A 44 11.63 32.20 -12.11
C CYS A 44 10.96 32.88 -10.89
N PRO A 45 10.57 34.18 -10.99
CA PRO A 45 10.02 34.92 -9.85
C PRO A 45 8.67 34.37 -9.40
N ASN A 46 7.90 33.82 -10.33
CA ASN A 46 6.56 33.27 -10.04
C ASN A 46 6.58 31.77 -9.65
N LYS A 47 7.79 31.19 -9.50
CA LYS A 47 7.95 29.75 -9.24
C LYS A 47 7.10 28.89 -10.19
N ALA A 48 6.96 29.35 -11.46
CA ALA A 48 6.20 28.68 -12.49
C ALA A 48 6.95 27.48 -13.10
N ILE A 49 8.26 27.36 -12.89
CA ILE A 49 9.07 26.26 -13.41
C ILE A 49 9.42 25.33 -12.25
N PHE A 50 9.20 24.05 -12.43
CA PHE A 50 9.50 23.06 -11.41
C PHE A 50 10.18 21.82 -11.99
N LYS A 51 11.02 21.18 -11.18
CA LYS A 51 11.63 19.90 -11.51
C LYS A 51 10.64 18.77 -11.27
N ASN A 52 10.43 17.93 -12.28
CA ASN A 52 9.59 16.73 -12.13
C ASN A 52 10.40 15.54 -11.59
N LYS A 53 9.71 14.43 -11.25
CA LYS A 53 10.34 13.21 -10.70
C LYS A 53 11.30 12.51 -11.68
N PHE A 54 11.19 12.77 -12.98
CA PHE A 54 12.11 12.24 -14.00
C PHE A 54 13.37 13.10 -14.18
N GLY A 55 13.54 14.13 -13.35
CA GLY A 55 14.68 15.02 -13.39
C GLY A 55 14.64 16.07 -14.52
N GLY A 56 13.52 16.19 -15.22
CA GLY A 56 13.26 17.23 -16.21
C GLY A 56 12.57 18.46 -15.62
N TYR A 57 12.40 19.51 -16.43
CA TYR A 57 11.75 20.75 -16.02
C TYR A 57 10.47 20.98 -16.82
N VAL A 58 9.43 21.48 -16.14
CA VAL A 58 8.11 21.75 -16.71
C VAL A 58 7.64 23.12 -16.25
N VAL A 59 6.89 23.81 -17.10
CA VAL A 59 6.29 25.10 -16.80
C VAL A 59 4.83 24.95 -16.38
N ASP A 60 4.51 25.44 -15.19
CA ASP A 60 3.13 25.67 -14.77
C ASP A 60 2.59 26.92 -15.47
N ARG A 61 1.80 26.72 -16.51
CA ARG A 61 1.26 27.78 -17.34
C ARG A 61 0.23 28.64 -16.62
N THR A 62 -0.29 28.18 -15.49
CA THR A 62 -1.21 28.98 -14.66
C THR A 62 -0.48 30.05 -13.84
N LYS A 63 0.82 29.86 -13.59
CA LYS A 63 1.68 30.77 -12.84
C LYS A 63 2.61 31.59 -13.72
N CYS A 64 2.83 31.17 -14.97
CA CYS A 64 3.76 31.83 -15.89
C CYS A 64 3.16 33.10 -16.47
N ASN A 65 3.83 34.25 -16.25
CA ASN A 65 3.45 35.55 -16.81
C ASN A 65 4.27 35.95 -18.04
N LEU A 66 5.03 35.02 -18.63
CA LEU A 66 5.83 35.22 -19.84
C LEU A 66 6.94 36.30 -19.71
N CYS A 67 7.45 36.54 -18.50
CA CYS A 67 8.45 37.60 -18.26
C CYS A 67 9.82 37.40 -18.97
N GLY A 68 10.08 36.23 -19.55
CA GLY A 68 11.29 35.92 -20.35
C GLY A 68 12.59 35.70 -19.56
N MET A 69 12.60 35.86 -18.22
CA MET A 69 13.82 35.71 -17.43
C MET A 69 14.50 34.33 -17.58
N CYS A 70 13.73 33.29 -17.75
CA CYS A 70 14.24 31.93 -17.99
C CYS A 70 14.97 31.79 -19.32
N MET A 71 14.61 32.58 -20.34
CA MET A 71 15.26 32.58 -21.65
C MET A 71 16.68 33.20 -21.52
N ASN A 72 16.77 34.34 -20.84
CA ASN A 72 18.04 35.08 -20.69
C ASN A 72 19.11 34.30 -19.91
N VAL A 73 18.70 33.34 -19.05
CA VAL A 73 19.62 32.58 -18.21
C VAL A 73 19.97 31.21 -18.79
N CYS A 74 19.34 30.83 -19.90
CA CYS A 74 19.54 29.50 -20.51
C CYS A 74 20.94 29.41 -21.18
N PRO A 75 21.85 28.56 -20.67
CA PRO A 75 23.22 28.49 -21.20
C PRO A 75 23.32 27.87 -22.59
N VAL A 76 22.26 27.18 -23.05
CA VAL A 76 22.19 26.57 -24.38
C VAL A 76 21.14 27.25 -25.27
N ASP A 77 20.54 28.32 -24.77
CA ASP A 77 19.63 29.21 -25.49
C ASP A 77 18.52 28.47 -26.28
N VAL A 78 17.92 27.45 -25.66
CA VAL A 78 16.82 26.63 -26.25
C VAL A 78 15.44 27.05 -25.79
N ILE A 79 15.35 27.95 -24.80
CA ILE A 79 14.08 28.42 -24.27
C ILE A 79 13.53 29.52 -25.16
N THR A 80 12.31 29.38 -25.65
CA THR A 80 11.65 30.33 -26.55
C THR A 80 10.21 30.56 -26.10
N VAL A 81 9.58 31.59 -26.65
CA VAL A 81 8.13 31.82 -26.56
C VAL A 81 7.52 31.41 -27.90
N LYS A 82 6.57 30.49 -27.87
CA LYS A 82 5.83 30.06 -29.05
C LYS A 82 4.35 29.99 -28.68
N ASP A 83 3.50 30.61 -29.48
CA ASP A 83 2.04 30.65 -29.28
C ASP A 83 1.62 31.07 -27.86
N GLY A 84 2.29 32.09 -27.30
CA GLY A 84 2.04 32.57 -25.94
C GLY A 84 2.45 31.60 -24.84
N LYS A 85 3.36 30.67 -25.10
CA LYS A 85 3.83 29.66 -24.14
C LYS A 85 5.36 29.65 -24.10
N ILE A 86 5.92 29.50 -22.89
CA ILE A 86 7.35 29.22 -22.74
C ILE A 86 7.60 27.76 -23.14
N MET A 87 8.50 27.56 -24.07
CA MET A 87 8.95 26.26 -24.60
C MET A 87 10.46 26.10 -24.42
N GLY A 88 11.03 24.96 -24.76
CA GLY A 88 12.47 24.72 -24.74
C GLY A 88 13.02 24.02 -23.49
N MET A 89 12.17 23.62 -22.54
CA MET A 89 12.59 22.88 -21.34
C MET A 89 12.35 21.38 -21.50
N CYS A 90 13.40 20.59 -21.30
CA CYS A 90 13.27 19.12 -21.36
C CYS A 90 12.57 18.59 -20.12
N SER A 91 11.41 17.96 -20.33
CA SER A 91 10.63 17.27 -19.28
C SER A 91 11.14 15.85 -18.97
N ASN A 92 12.18 15.38 -19.66
CA ASN A 92 12.66 13.99 -19.62
C ASN A 92 11.58 12.93 -19.97
N CYS A 93 10.67 13.27 -20.88
CA CYS A 93 9.60 12.34 -21.30
C CYS A 93 10.09 11.15 -22.16
N GLY A 94 11.27 11.25 -22.78
CA GLY A 94 11.89 10.16 -23.54
C GLY A 94 11.44 10.00 -24.99
N VAL A 95 10.41 10.72 -25.46
CA VAL A 95 9.82 10.59 -26.81
C VAL A 95 10.85 10.78 -27.93
N CYS A 96 11.88 11.58 -27.72
CA CYS A 96 12.95 11.83 -28.70
C CYS A 96 13.86 10.61 -28.94
N VAL A 97 13.85 9.59 -28.07
CA VAL A 97 14.70 8.39 -28.20
C VAL A 97 14.22 7.49 -29.31
N PRO A 98 12.98 6.95 -29.26
CA PRO A 98 12.46 6.11 -30.36
C PRO A 98 12.26 6.87 -31.67
N ALA A 99 12.14 8.19 -31.64
CA ALA A 99 12.01 9.01 -32.83
C ALA A 99 13.36 9.19 -33.60
N CYS A 100 14.48 8.79 -33.02
CA CYS A 100 15.80 8.91 -33.68
C CYS A 100 16.10 7.69 -34.55
N PRO A 101 16.13 7.82 -35.87
CA PRO A 101 16.32 6.65 -36.78
C PRO A 101 17.72 6.03 -36.70
N ASN A 102 18.69 6.73 -36.12
CA ASN A 102 20.08 6.31 -35.99
C ASN A 102 20.50 5.94 -34.58
N ASP A 103 19.55 5.78 -33.66
CA ASP A 103 19.82 5.53 -32.25
C ASP A 103 20.86 6.50 -31.63
N ALA A 104 20.89 7.72 -32.14
CA ALA A 104 21.81 8.75 -31.63
C ALA A 104 21.33 9.41 -30.33
N ARG A 105 20.03 9.32 -30.00
CA ARG A 105 19.48 9.86 -28.74
C ARG A 105 19.46 8.78 -27.68
N MET A 106 20.09 9.03 -26.55
CA MET A 106 20.20 8.08 -25.45
C MET A 106 19.98 8.76 -24.10
N PRO A 107 19.50 8.04 -23.09
CA PRO A 107 19.54 8.53 -21.72
C PRO A 107 20.97 8.84 -21.33
N GLY A 108 21.20 10.02 -20.72
CA GLY A 108 22.48 10.35 -20.10
C GLY A 108 22.77 9.41 -18.92
N PRO A 109 24.01 9.38 -18.41
CA PRO A 109 24.39 8.53 -17.31
C PRO A 109 23.46 8.80 -16.11
N GLN A 110 22.70 7.81 -15.76
CA GLN A 110 21.91 7.80 -14.56
C GLN A 110 22.84 7.43 -13.41
N LYS A 111 22.73 8.12 -12.27
CA LYS A 111 23.31 7.61 -11.04
C LYS A 111 22.57 6.30 -10.71
N THR A 112 23.15 5.19 -11.11
CA THR A 112 22.77 3.90 -10.55
C THR A 112 23.13 3.97 -9.06
N VAL A 113 22.12 4.15 -8.23
CA VAL A 113 22.26 3.77 -6.84
C VAL A 113 22.33 2.25 -6.89
N GLN A 114 23.54 1.71 -6.83
CA GLN A 114 23.74 0.31 -6.53
C GLN A 114 23.18 0.14 -5.12
N SER A 115 21.94 -0.35 -5.03
CA SER A 115 21.45 -0.88 -3.77
C SER A 115 22.33 -2.10 -3.49
N GLU A 116 23.22 -2.00 -2.52
CA GLU A 116 23.72 -3.19 -1.85
C GLU A 116 22.48 -4.05 -1.59
N ASN A 117 22.61 -5.37 -1.77
CA ASN A 117 21.51 -6.33 -1.55
C ASN A 117 21.11 -6.33 -0.07
N LYS A 118 20.56 -5.23 0.40
CA LYS A 118 19.93 -5.12 1.70
C LYS A 118 18.56 -5.78 1.61
N MET A 119 18.19 -6.47 2.64
CA MET A 119 16.94 -7.20 2.77
C MET A 119 16.27 -6.77 4.06
N ALA A 120 15.02 -6.34 3.98
CA ALA A 120 14.24 -6.14 5.17
C ALA A 120 13.91 -7.50 5.80
N SER A 121 13.99 -7.60 7.11
CA SER A 121 13.68 -8.83 7.85
C SER A 121 12.95 -8.52 9.14
N ARG A 122 11.97 -9.36 9.46
CA ARG A 122 11.20 -9.31 10.70
C ARG A 122 10.89 -10.72 11.19
N VAL A 123 10.91 -10.91 12.50
CA VAL A 123 10.45 -12.13 13.16
C VAL A 123 9.18 -11.81 13.94
N ASN A 124 8.09 -12.51 13.66
CA ASN A 124 6.81 -12.38 14.32
C ASN A 124 6.12 -13.74 14.48
N VAL A 125 4.97 -13.76 15.17
CA VAL A 125 4.10 -14.95 15.17
C VAL A 125 3.20 -14.85 13.95
N GLY A 126 3.41 -15.74 13.00
CA GLY A 126 2.65 -15.80 11.75
C GLY A 126 1.68 -16.97 11.69
N THR A 127 0.92 -17.03 10.60
CA THR A 127 -0.02 -18.10 10.28
C THR A 127 0.37 -18.77 8.97
N VAL A 128 0.36 -20.09 8.96
CA VAL A 128 0.38 -20.88 7.72
C VAL A 128 -1.08 -21.07 7.32
N HIS A 129 -1.55 -20.30 6.35
CA HIS A 129 -2.96 -20.27 5.97
C HIS A 129 -3.47 -21.60 5.38
N GLU A 130 -2.58 -22.36 4.74
CA GLU A 130 -2.90 -23.69 4.21
C GLU A 130 -3.24 -24.71 5.31
N ASP A 131 -2.64 -24.55 6.50
CA ASP A 131 -2.87 -25.41 7.66
C ASP A 131 -3.98 -24.88 8.58
N CYS A 132 -4.43 -23.63 8.37
CA CYS A 132 -5.39 -22.96 9.24
C CYS A 132 -6.82 -23.26 8.82
N ILE A 133 -7.58 -23.91 9.71
CA ILE A 133 -9.04 -24.16 9.52
C ILE A 133 -9.91 -23.02 10.08
N GLU A 134 -9.32 -21.90 10.48
CA GLU A 134 -10.00 -20.70 10.96
C GLU A 134 -10.96 -20.93 12.15
N CYS A 135 -10.67 -21.90 13.01
CA CYS A 135 -11.52 -22.30 14.13
C CYS A 135 -11.61 -21.28 15.30
N GLY A 136 -10.87 -20.18 15.26
CA GLY A 136 -10.90 -19.14 16.30
C GLY A 136 -10.15 -19.45 17.62
N ARG A 137 -9.70 -20.68 17.85
CA ARG A 137 -9.08 -21.10 19.12
C ARG A 137 -7.88 -20.25 19.52
N CYS A 138 -6.99 -19.91 18.58
CA CYS A 138 -5.82 -19.09 18.86
C CYS A 138 -6.18 -17.65 19.25
N ALA A 139 -7.29 -17.11 18.73
CA ALA A 139 -7.81 -15.80 19.14
C ALA A 139 -8.38 -15.84 20.56
N TYR A 140 -9.15 -16.86 20.89
CA TYR A 140 -9.71 -17.08 22.23
C TYR A 140 -8.64 -17.10 23.32
N PHE A 141 -7.50 -17.77 23.06
CA PHE A 141 -6.38 -17.85 23.99
C PHE A 141 -5.36 -16.71 23.87
N CYS A 142 -5.60 -15.72 23.02
CA CYS A 142 -4.67 -14.60 22.87
C CYS A 142 -4.86 -13.58 23.99
N PRO A 143 -3.91 -13.42 24.93
CA PRO A 143 -4.10 -12.57 26.09
C PRO A 143 -4.11 -11.08 25.76
N SER A 144 -3.58 -10.69 24.58
CA SER A 144 -3.53 -9.31 24.10
C SER A 144 -4.58 -9.01 23.02
N ASN A 145 -5.47 -9.95 22.73
CA ASN A 145 -6.49 -9.85 21.68
C ASN A 145 -5.94 -9.38 20.32
N SER A 146 -4.70 -9.78 20.01
CA SER A 146 -3.99 -9.37 18.79
C SER A 146 -4.29 -10.24 17.56
N ILE A 147 -5.21 -11.19 17.69
CA ILE A 147 -5.67 -12.09 16.63
C ILE A 147 -7.18 -11.91 16.52
N LYS A 148 -7.64 -11.54 15.33
CA LYS A 148 -9.07 -11.34 15.04
C LYS A 148 -9.48 -12.10 13.80
N PHE A 149 -10.76 -12.45 13.74
CA PHE A 149 -11.39 -13.04 12.56
C PHE A 149 -12.40 -12.04 12.00
N SER A 150 -12.49 -11.96 10.69
CA SER A 150 -13.43 -11.05 10.02
C SER A 150 -14.88 -11.42 10.29
N TYR A 151 -15.15 -12.71 10.43
CA TYR A 151 -16.48 -13.20 10.71
C TYR A 151 -16.43 -14.60 11.36
N ILE A 152 -17.02 -14.71 12.53
CA ILE A 152 -17.44 -15.97 13.14
C ILE A 152 -18.87 -15.74 13.59
N GLU A 153 -19.83 -16.49 13.04
CA GLU A 153 -21.23 -16.36 13.42
C GLU A 153 -21.43 -16.74 14.89
N PRO A 154 -21.89 -15.81 15.75
CA PRO A 154 -22.13 -16.12 17.16
C PRO A 154 -23.13 -17.24 17.33
N GLY A 155 -22.86 -18.15 18.22
CA GLY A 155 -23.76 -19.27 18.52
C GLY A 155 -23.61 -20.49 17.60
N VAL A 156 -22.64 -20.46 16.64
CA VAL A 156 -22.40 -21.56 15.70
C VAL A 156 -21.07 -22.25 15.98
N CYS A 157 -21.01 -23.57 15.86
CA CYS A 157 -19.82 -24.36 16.12
C CYS A 157 -18.73 -24.15 15.04
N THR A 158 -17.53 -23.72 15.45
CA THR A 158 -16.35 -23.52 14.60
C THR A 158 -15.41 -24.75 14.59
N LYS A 159 -15.79 -25.85 15.18
CA LYS A 159 -14.99 -27.10 15.31
C LYS A 159 -13.60 -26.86 15.95
N CYS A 160 -13.50 -25.95 16.91
CA CYS A 160 -12.23 -25.60 17.59
C CYS A 160 -11.76 -26.66 18.61
N ASP A 161 -12.53 -27.71 18.85
CA ASP A 161 -12.29 -28.85 19.77
C ASP A 161 -12.17 -28.52 21.26
N LEU A 162 -12.36 -27.25 21.64
CA LEU A 162 -12.18 -26.85 23.05
C LEU A 162 -13.16 -27.57 23.98
N CYS A 163 -14.39 -27.77 23.53
CA CYS A 163 -15.42 -28.51 24.29
C CYS A 163 -15.03 -29.98 24.52
N ILE A 164 -14.29 -30.58 23.60
CA ILE A 164 -13.74 -31.94 23.75
C ILE A 164 -12.64 -31.93 24.82
N ASP A 165 -11.68 -31.00 24.72
CA ASP A 165 -10.54 -30.91 25.63
C ASP A 165 -10.95 -30.67 27.09
N VAL A 166 -12.02 -29.89 27.33
CA VAL A 166 -12.47 -29.57 28.69
C VAL A 166 -13.48 -30.58 29.26
N CYS A 167 -13.93 -31.53 28.45
CA CYS A 167 -14.90 -32.52 28.89
C CYS A 167 -14.28 -33.60 29.77
N PRO A 168 -14.57 -33.67 31.10
CA PRO A 168 -13.94 -34.63 32.00
C PRO A 168 -14.42 -36.07 31.80
N ARG A 169 -15.39 -36.28 30.90
CA ARG A 169 -16.03 -37.58 30.68
C ARG A 169 -15.94 -38.06 29.23
N ASP A 170 -15.19 -37.33 28.38
CA ASP A 170 -15.08 -37.61 26.95
C ASP A 170 -16.46 -37.84 26.29
N ALA A 171 -17.42 -36.99 26.67
CA ALA A 171 -18.79 -37.08 26.21
C ALA A 171 -19.07 -36.31 24.93
N ILE A 172 -18.08 -35.61 24.37
CA ILE A 172 -18.23 -34.76 23.17
C ILE A 172 -17.26 -35.24 22.11
N GLY A 173 -17.76 -35.38 20.88
CA GLY A 173 -16.94 -35.74 19.74
C GLY A 173 -17.71 -35.64 18.42
N PRO A 174 -17.00 -35.76 17.28
CA PRO A 174 -17.64 -35.77 15.97
C PRO A 174 -18.48 -37.07 15.78
N ILE A 175 -19.59 -36.96 15.05
CA ILE A 175 -20.43 -38.10 14.67
C ILE A 175 -19.66 -39.03 13.70
N GLU A 176 -18.91 -38.39 12.77
CA GLU A 176 -18.03 -39.04 11.80
C GLU A 176 -16.74 -38.20 11.73
N GLU A 177 -15.67 -38.79 11.21
CA GLU A 177 -14.39 -38.06 11.08
C GLU A 177 -14.58 -36.77 10.26
N GLY A 178 -14.29 -35.59 10.87
CA GLY A 178 -14.55 -34.28 10.29
C GLY A 178 -16.00 -33.80 10.29
N GLY A 179 -16.94 -34.63 10.81
CA GLY A 179 -18.38 -34.33 10.82
C GLY A 179 -18.86 -33.40 11.91
N ALA A 180 -20.18 -33.31 12.06
CA ALA A 180 -20.85 -32.55 13.10
C ALA A 180 -20.52 -33.09 14.50
N TYR A 181 -20.43 -32.22 15.49
CA TYR A 181 -20.18 -32.61 16.87
C TYR A 181 -21.48 -32.96 17.59
N GLN A 182 -21.40 -33.93 18.46
CA GLN A 182 -22.53 -34.34 19.31
C GLN A 182 -22.09 -34.55 20.73
N VAL A 183 -23.08 -34.51 21.64
CA VAL A 183 -22.89 -34.84 23.06
C VAL A 183 -23.49 -36.20 23.32
N ASP A 184 -22.67 -37.18 23.75
CA ASP A 184 -23.11 -38.46 24.26
C ASP A 184 -23.73 -38.26 25.65
N MET A 185 -25.05 -38.18 25.72
CA MET A 185 -25.79 -37.96 26.95
C MET A 185 -25.65 -39.12 27.95
N GLY A 186 -25.26 -40.32 27.50
CA GLY A 186 -24.99 -41.44 28.37
C GLY A 186 -23.67 -41.27 29.19
N LYS A 187 -22.71 -40.51 28.65
CA LYS A 187 -21.44 -40.15 29.31
C LYS A 187 -21.50 -38.81 30.00
N CYS A 188 -22.38 -37.91 29.55
CA CYS A 188 -22.42 -36.51 29.99
C CYS A 188 -22.84 -36.42 31.47
N ALA A 189 -22.02 -35.76 32.28
CA ALA A 189 -22.27 -35.49 33.69
C ALA A 189 -23.03 -34.17 33.93
N LEU A 190 -23.45 -33.46 32.88
CA LEU A 190 -24.08 -32.12 32.94
C LEU A 190 -23.27 -31.09 33.78
N CYS A 191 -21.96 -31.16 33.71
CA CYS A 191 -21.09 -30.23 34.44
C CYS A 191 -20.98 -28.85 33.80
N TYR A 192 -21.51 -28.67 32.60
CA TYR A 192 -21.56 -27.40 31.80
C TYR A 192 -20.21 -26.77 31.46
N LYS A 193 -19.07 -27.42 31.71
CA LYS A 193 -17.76 -26.85 31.37
C LYS A 193 -17.63 -26.54 29.89
N CYS A 194 -18.11 -27.44 29.01
CA CYS A 194 -18.09 -27.24 27.58
C CYS A 194 -18.91 -26.03 27.10
N LEU A 195 -20.02 -25.75 27.78
CA LEU A 195 -20.87 -24.59 27.51
C LEU A 195 -20.18 -23.28 27.95
N ILE A 196 -19.55 -23.28 29.14
CA ILE A 196 -18.86 -22.10 29.70
C ILE A 196 -17.61 -21.77 28.88
N GLU A 197 -16.88 -22.80 28.41
CA GLU A 197 -15.62 -22.66 27.71
C GLU A 197 -15.78 -22.53 26.18
N CYS A 198 -17.02 -22.61 25.67
CA CYS A 198 -17.24 -22.46 24.23
C CYS A 198 -16.99 -21.03 23.77
N PRO A 199 -15.95 -20.74 22.96
CA PRO A 199 -15.59 -19.38 22.61
C PRO A 199 -16.65 -18.69 21.72
N ASN A 200 -17.56 -19.45 21.16
CA ASN A 200 -18.57 -18.94 20.22
C ASN A 200 -20.02 -19.20 20.70
N ASP A 201 -20.21 -19.58 21.97
CA ASP A 201 -21.52 -19.85 22.58
C ASP A 201 -22.37 -20.86 21.79
N ALA A 202 -21.72 -21.76 21.02
CA ALA A 202 -22.40 -22.73 20.17
C ALA A 202 -23.09 -23.86 20.92
N ILE A 203 -22.87 -24.00 22.23
CA ILE A 203 -23.44 -25.06 23.05
C ILE A 203 -24.55 -24.47 23.89
N THR A 204 -25.74 -25.04 23.78
CA THR A 204 -26.92 -24.64 24.55
C THR A 204 -27.43 -25.78 25.42
N ALA A 205 -28.04 -25.44 26.56
CA ALA A 205 -28.67 -26.43 27.46
C ALA A 205 -30.19 -26.26 27.45
N LYS A 206 -30.91 -27.30 27.06
CA LYS A 206 -32.37 -27.35 27.12
C LYS A 206 -32.82 -28.65 27.77
N HIS A 207 -33.65 -28.57 28.82
CA HIS A 207 -34.25 -29.71 29.48
C HIS A 207 -33.28 -30.87 29.84
N LEU A 208 -32.11 -30.51 30.42
CA LEU A 208 -31.02 -31.43 30.77
C LEU A 208 -30.37 -32.14 29.57
N GLN A 209 -30.43 -31.50 28.43
CA GLN A 209 -29.69 -31.92 27.21
C GLN A 209 -28.78 -30.79 26.76
N LEU A 210 -27.62 -31.16 26.23
CA LEU A 210 -26.70 -30.20 25.61
C LEU A 210 -26.75 -30.39 24.09
N GLU A 211 -27.00 -29.32 23.40
CA GLU A 211 -27.04 -29.28 21.94
C GLU A 211 -25.90 -28.41 21.43
N ILE A 212 -25.27 -28.82 20.32
CA ILE A 212 -24.21 -28.05 19.65
C ILE A 212 -24.79 -27.56 18.32
N ASN A 213 -24.86 -26.25 18.19
CA ASN A 213 -25.36 -25.61 16.98
C ASN A 213 -24.28 -25.70 15.88
N GLN A 214 -24.59 -26.46 14.83
CA GLN A 214 -23.69 -26.64 13.68
C GLN A 214 -23.92 -25.53 12.64
N PRO A 215 -22.91 -25.16 11.83
CA PRO A 215 -23.10 -24.24 10.73
C PRO A 215 -23.98 -24.85 9.64
N GLU A 216 -24.86 -24.05 9.06
CA GLU A 216 -25.65 -24.42 7.87
C GLU A 216 -24.84 -24.24 6.57
N TYR A 217 -23.67 -23.61 6.66
CA TYR A 217 -22.79 -23.30 5.54
C TYR A 217 -21.32 -23.69 5.86
N ASP A 218 -20.50 -23.71 4.82
CA ASP A 218 -19.09 -24.02 4.97
C ASP A 218 -18.35 -22.80 5.53
N VAL A 219 -18.03 -22.83 6.83
CA VAL A 219 -17.34 -21.75 7.56
C VAL A 219 -15.95 -21.48 6.96
N GLU A 220 -15.35 -22.47 6.27
CA GLU A 220 -13.98 -22.34 5.71
C GLU A 220 -13.85 -21.25 4.65
N ASN A 221 -14.95 -20.82 4.01
CA ASN A 221 -14.91 -19.88 2.90
C ASN A 221 -15.16 -18.42 3.29
N ASP A 222 -15.74 -18.12 4.45
CA ASP A 222 -16.20 -16.78 4.81
C ASP A 222 -15.40 -16.11 5.93
N THR A 223 -14.59 -16.87 6.68
CA THR A 223 -13.80 -16.36 7.80
C THR A 223 -12.39 -15.99 7.34
N ARG A 224 -11.90 -14.84 7.82
CA ARG A 224 -10.52 -14.39 7.58
C ARG A 224 -9.86 -14.04 8.89
N MET A 225 -8.72 -14.64 9.15
CA MET A 225 -7.92 -14.31 10.31
C MET A 225 -6.97 -13.16 10.00
N ILE A 226 -7.01 -12.12 10.83
CA ILE A 226 -6.06 -11.02 10.84
C ILE A 226 -5.35 -10.99 12.19
N ALA A 227 -4.09 -10.60 12.20
CA ALA A 227 -3.29 -10.56 13.42
C ALA A 227 -2.25 -9.45 13.37
N CYS A 228 -1.84 -8.98 14.54
CA CYS A 228 -0.74 -8.04 14.67
C CYS A 228 0.54 -8.65 14.07
N ILE A 229 1.20 -7.90 13.19
CA ILE A 229 2.45 -8.27 12.52
C ILE A 229 3.68 -7.56 13.12
N ASP A 230 3.51 -6.80 14.19
CA ASP A 230 4.57 -6.11 14.94
C ASP A 230 5.40 -5.14 14.06
N CYS A 231 4.73 -4.35 13.22
CA CYS A 231 5.35 -3.44 12.25
C CYS A 231 5.74 -2.06 12.80
N GLU A 232 5.55 -1.82 14.10
CA GLU A 232 5.95 -0.61 14.84
C GLU A 232 5.21 0.69 14.48
N LEU A 233 4.37 0.72 13.43
CA LEU A 233 3.71 1.95 12.98
C LEU A 233 2.79 2.59 14.02
N CYS A 234 2.18 1.80 14.89
CA CYS A 234 1.35 2.31 15.97
C CYS A 234 2.19 3.04 17.04
N ALA A 235 3.43 2.59 17.26
CA ALA A 235 4.35 3.28 18.17
C ALA A 235 4.81 4.61 17.57
N ASP A 236 5.19 4.64 16.27
CA ASP A 236 5.55 5.88 15.59
C ASP A 236 4.42 6.92 15.59
N ALA A 237 3.16 6.46 15.55
CA ALA A 237 2.00 7.34 15.53
C ALA A 237 1.53 7.80 16.91
N CYS A 238 2.08 7.24 17.99
CA CYS A 238 1.65 7.55 19.35
C CYS A 238 2.25 8.88 19.84
N PRO A 239 1.45 9.92 20.10
CA PRO A 239 1.98 11.24 20.46
C PRO A 239 2.52 11.32 21.90
N THR A 240 2.22 10.33 22.76
CA THR A 240 2.61 10.30 24.18
C THR A 240 3.61 9.21 24.51
N ASP A 241 4.15 8.53 23.48
CA ASP A 241 5.04 7.38 23.63
C ASP A 241 4.45 6.24 24.50
N ALA A 242 3.11 6.17 24.63
CA ALA A 242 2.44 5.08 25.33
C ALA A 242 2.62 3.73 24.59
N LEU A 243 2.85 3.77 23.29
CA LEU A 243 3.30 2.64 22.50
C LEU A 243 4.79 2.83 22.15
N GLN A 244 5.62 1.98 22.68
CA GLN A 244 7.09 2.08 22.56
C GLN A 244 7.66 0.84 21.91
N VAL A 245 8.75 1.01 21.15
CA VAL A 245 9.52 -0.10 20.60
C VAL A 245 10.64 -0.48 21.56
N VAL A 246 10.51 -1.63 22.22
CA VAL A 246 11.50 -2.16 23.15
C VAL A 246 11.98 -3.52 22.65
N ASN A 247 13.28 -3.65 22.40
CA ASN A 247 13.90 -4.88 21.84
C ASN A 247 13.20 -5.33 20.52
N LYS A 248 12.93 -4.41 19.63
CA LYS A 248 12.22 -4.63 18.34
C LYS A 248 10.80 -5.20 18.53
N ARG A 249 10.11 -4.84 19.58
CA ARG A 249 8.74 -5.23 19.89
C ARG A 249 7.96 -4.03 20.39
N VAL A 250 6.72 -3.93 19.97
CA VAL A 250 5.82 -2.89 20.48
C VAL A 250 5.34 -3.28 21.88
N ARG A 251 5.42 -2.33 22.80
CA ARG A 251 4.93 -2.42 24.18
C ARG A 251 3.96 -1.28 24.42
N PHE A 252 2.90 -1.57 25.16
CA PHE A 252 1.91 -0.56 25.57
C PHE A 252 2.09 -0.25 27.03
N ASP A 253 2.27 1.04 27.34
CA ASP A 253 2.31 1.59 28.70
C ASP A 253 1.02 2.37 28.92
N VAL A 254 0.15 1.82 29.77
CA VAL A 254 -1.17 2.41 30.06
C VAL A 254 -1.06 3.73 30.80
N ASP A 255 -0.02 3.92 31.60
CA ASP A 255 0.16 5.13 32.41
C ASP A 255 0.55 6.35 31.55
N LEU A 256 1.11 6.12 30.38
CA LEU A 256 1.45 7.16 29.41
C LEU A 256 0.33 7.44 28.40
N CYS A 257 -0.70 6.59 28.33
CA CYS A 257 -1.80 6.75 27.39
C CYS A 257 -2.77 7.84 27.85
N THR A 258 -2.81 8.95 27.12
CA THR A 258 -3.75 10.07 27.39
C THR A 258 -5.03 9.96 26.57
N LEU A 259 -5.28 8.84 25.88
CA LEU A 259 -6.37 8.66 24.93
C LEU A 259 -6.40 9.77 23.86
N CYS A 260 -5.24 10.35 23.55
CA CYS A 260 -5.06 11.48 22.64
C CYS A 260 -5.96 12.69 22.97
N GLY A 261 -6.19 12.94 24.29
CA GLY A 261 -6.97 14.05 24.77
C GLY A 261 -6.39 15.40 24.37
N ASN A 262 -7.26 16.40 24.20
CA ASN A 262 -6.84 17.78 24.01
C ASN A 262 -6.28 18.36 25.33
N GLU A 263 -5.68 19.56 25.29
CA GLU A 263 -5.12 20.26 26.43
C GLU A 263 -6.13 20.47 27.58
N ASN A 264 -7.43 20.29 27.33
CA ASN A 264 -8.51 20.41 28.31
C ASN A 264 -8.87 19.06 28.99
N GLY A 265 -8.15 17.98 28.70
CA GLY A 265 -8.39 16.65 29.26
C GLY A 265 -9.58 15.90 28.67
N GLU A 266 -10.21 16.42 27.62
CA GLU A 266 -11.23 15.70 26.87
C GLU A 266 -10.55 14.73 25.93
N ALA A 267 -10.79 13.43 26.08
CA ALA A 267 -10.20 12.40 25.26
C ALA A 267 -10.70 12.54 23.80
N ALA A 268 -9.80 12.90 22.87
CA ALA A 268 -10.13 12.97 21.45
C ALA A 268 -10.60 11.60 20.92
N CYS A 269 -10.14 10.52 21.55
CA CYS A 269 -10.56 9.15 21.26
C CYS A 269 -11.91 8.76 21.87
N ALA A 270 -12.42 9.51 22.86
CA ALA A 270 -13.68 9.15 23.55
C ALA A 270 -14.91 9.28 22.66
N ALA A 271 -14.86 10.13 21.62
CA ALA A 271 -15.98 10.33 20.70
C ALA A 271 -15.94 9.40 19.47
N ASP A 272 -14.74 8.96 19.05
CA ASP A 272 -14.56 8.06 17.89
C ASP A 272 -13.20 7.37 17.97
N PHE A 273 -13.16 6.25 18.66
CA PHE A 273 -11.94 5.44 18.85
C PHE A 273 -11.29 4.96 17.55
N ALA A 274 -12.05 4.92 16.44
CA ALA A 274 -11.54 4.57 15.13
C ALA A 274 -10.59 5.63 14.53
N GLN A 275 -10.54 6.84 15.12
CA GLN A 275 -9.72 7.95 14.62
C GLN A 275 -8.44 8.19 15.43
N ALA A 276 -8.15 7.38 16.43
CA ALA A 276 -6.90 7.52 17.18
C ALA A 276 -5.68 7.32 16.27
N PRO A 277 -4.59 8.09 16.42
CA PRO A 277 -3.41 7.97 15.59
C PRO A 277 -2.84 6.53 15.51
N CYS A 278 -2.79 5.83 16.65
CA CYS A 278 -2.26 4.45 16.70
C CYS A 278 -3.17 3.43 16.01
N THR A 279 -4.50 3.55 16.15
CA THR A 279 -5.46 2.66 15.45
C THR A 279 -5.45 2.91 13.95
N ASN A 280 -5.42 4.17 13.50
CA ASN A 280 -5.30 4.55 12.11
C ASN A 280 -3.97 4.12 11.47
N ALA A 281 -2.89 4.12 12.24
CA ALA A 281 -1.58 3.68 11.76
C ALA A 281 -1.50 2.16 11.58
N CYS A 282 -2.35 1.38 12.27
CA CYS A 282 -2.32 -0.08 12.20
C CYS A 282 -2.78 -0.59 10.83
N PRO A 283 -1.89 -1.17 9.99
CA PRO A 283 -2.26 -1.61 8.66
C PRO A 283 -3.18 -2.84 8.66
N GLN A 284 -3.18 -3.61 9.76
CA GLN A 284 -4.00 -4.80 9.92
C GLN A 284 -5.35 -4.50 10.58
N GLY A 285 -5.55 -3.31 11.17
CA GLY A 285 -6.80 -2.94 11.83
C GLY A 285 -7.10 -3.75 13.10
N VAL A 286 -6.10 -4.29 13.78
CA VAL A 286 -6.30 -5.13 14.97
C VAL A 286 -6.30 -4.36 16.30
N LEU A 287 -5.93 -3.07 16.30
CA LEU A 287 -5.90 -2.26 17.51
C LEU A 287 -7.30 -1.75 17.86
N GLU A 288 -7.70 -1.97 19.10
CA GLU A 288 -8.98 -1.50 19.66
C GLU A 288 -8.79 -0.91 21.04
N PHE A 289 -9.54 0.15 21.32
CA PHE A 289 -9.70 0.64 22.69
C PHE A 289 -10.81 -0.12 23.40
N VAL A 290 -10.54 -0.54 24.62
CA VAL A 290 -11.52 -1.23 25.47
C VAL A 290 -11.88 -0.27 26.60
N PRO A 291 -13.04 0.40 26.55
CA PRO A 291 -13.52 1.28 27.61
C PRO A 291 -13.62 0.50 28.92
N ASP A 292 -13.32 1.17 30.04
CA ASP A 292 -13.48 0.65 31.41
C ASP A 292 -12.65 -0.59 31.77
N SER A 293 -11.66 -0.97 30.94
CA SER A 293 -10.68 -2.02 31.28
C SER A 293 -9.42 -1.43 31.91
N LYS A 294 -8.66 -2.27 32.64
CA LYS A 294 -7.30 -1.89 33.07
C LYS A 294 -6.31 -1.77 31.90
N ILE A 295 -6.66 -2.35 30.78
CA ILE A 295 -5.93 -2.27 29.52
C ILE A 295 -6.81 -1.46 28.57
N THR A 296 -6.43 -0.22 28.31
CA THR A 296 -7.21 0.68 27.45
C THR A 296 -7.00 0.44 25.95
N LEU A 297 -5.98 -0.32 25.56
CA LEU A 297 -5.66 -0.63 24.16
C LEU A 297 -5.33 -2.12 24.02
N GLU A 298 -6.07 -2.80 23.17
CA GLU A 298 -5.84 -4.20 22.78
C GLU A 298 -5.36 -4.29 21.33
N GLY A 299 -4.83 -5.47 20.93
CA GLY A 299 -4.44 -5.78 19.57
C GLY A 299 -2.94 -5.80 19.32
N VAL A 300 -2.10 -5.36 20.27
CA VAL A 300 -0.63 -5.45 20.16
C VAL A 300 -0.16 -6.85 20.55
N CYS A 301 0.54 -7.55 19.67
CA CYS A 301 1.07 -8.88 19.97
C CYS A 301 2.25 -8.80 20.93
N VAL A 302 2.12 -9.43 22.10
CA VAL A 302 3.19 -9.53 23.13
C VAL A 302 4.11 -10.72 22.91
N VAL A 303 3.92 -11.49 21.84
CA VAL A 303 4.75 -12.65 21.42
C VAL A 303 4.90 -13.69 22.55
N CYS A 304 3.85 -13.91 23.33
CA CYS A 304 3.86 -14.89 24.43
C CYS A 304 3.87 -16.35 23.96
N GLY A 305 3.60 -16.61 22.68
CA GLY A 305 3.53 -17.98 22.11
C GLY A 305 2.27 -18.77 22.46
N GLY A 306 1.34 -18.20 23.27
CA GLY A 306 0.13 -18.91 23.68
C GLY A 306 -0.72 -19.41 22.52
N CYS A 307 -0.86 -18.60 21.47
CA CYS A 307 -1.60 -18.99 20.25
C CYS A 307 -0.92 -20.14 19.48
N ILE A 308 0.42 -20.27 19.56
CA ILE A 308 1.16 -21.36 18.93
C ILE A 308 0.86 -22.67 19.67
N THR A 309 0.96 -22.67 21.01
CA THR A 309 0.73 -23.87 21.82
C THR A 309 -0.72 -24.35 21.77
N GLN A 310 -1.67 -23.45 21.47
CA GLN A 310 -3.08 -23.77 21.38
C GLN A 310 -3.55 -24.17 19.97
N CYS A 311 -2.71 -23.99 18.96
CA CYS A 311 -3.05 -24.35 17.58
C CYS A 311 -2.80 -25.84 17.35
N LYS A 312 -3.85 -26.64 17.27
CA LYS A 312 -3.78 -28.10 17.02
C LYS A 312 -3.32 -28.45 15.59
N TYR A 313 -3.49 -27.52 14.66
CA TYR A 313 -3.19 -27.72 13.25
C TYR A 313 -1.80 -27.22 12.86
N ASP A 314 -1.00 -26.83 13.84
CA ASP A 314 0.36 -26.30 13.65
C ASP A 314 0.44 -25.08 12.69
N ALA A 315 -0.70 -24.43 12.47
CA ALA A 315 -0.84 -23.26 11.58
C ALA A 315 -0.24 -21.97 12.18
N ARG A 316 -0.02 -21.91 13.52
CA ARG A 316 0.61 -20.76 14.19
C ARG A 316 2.06 -21.08 14.52
N LYS A 317 2.98 -20.26 13.99
CA LYS A 317 4.45 -20.49 14.13
C LYS A 317 5.17 -19.17 14.34
N PHE A 318 6.38 -19.24 14.90
CA PHE A 318 7.33 -18.15 14.75
C PHE A 318 7.81 -18.11 13.30
N MET A 319 7.65 -16.99 12.64
CA MET A 319 8.02 -16.81 11.25
C MET A 319 9.04 -15.68 11.11
N SER A 320 9.97 -15.85 10.18
CA SER A 320 10.86 -14.79 9.73
C SER A 320 10.35 -14.30 8.38
N SER A 321 9.79 -13.11 8.37
CA SER A 321 9.41 -12.44 7.12
C SER A 321 10.61 -11.71 6.57
N THR A 322 10.90 -11.93 5.29
CA THR A 322 12.02 -11.29 4.59
C THR A 322 11.52 -10.80 3.23
N TRP A 323 12.05 -9.68 2.77
CA TRP A 323 11.81 -9.18 1.43
C TRP A 323 13.07 -8.55 0.87
N ASN A 324 13.46 -8.95 -0.32
CA ASN A 324 14.64 -8.47 -1.04
C ASN A 324 14.31 -7.35 -2.05
N GLY A 325 13.07 -6.84 -2.04
CA GLY A 325 12.61 -5.80 -2.96
C GLY A 325 12.18 -6.30 -4.33
N GLU A 326 12.17 -7.60 -4.58
CA GLU A 326 11.66 -8.14 -5.83
C GLU A 326 10.18 -7.81 -6.01
N ILE A 327 9.87 -7.32 -7.19
CA ILE A 327 8.53 -6.93 -7.61
C ILE A 327 8.14 -7.83 -8.79
N GLY A 328 6.98 -8.44 -8.70
CA GLY A 328 6.48 -9.32 -9.75
C GLY A 328 6.37 -8.63 -11.12
N PRO A 329 6.53 -9.38 -12.23
CA PRO A 329 6.56 -8.84 -13.59
C PRO A 329 5.23 -8.18 -14.01
N GLN A 330 4.12 -8.51 -13.34
CA GLN A 330 2.80 -7.91 -13.56
C GLN A 330 2.69 -6.46 -13.05
N CYS A 331 3.76 -5.88 -12.49
CA CYS A 331 3.74 -4.54 -11.92
C CYS A 331 3.36 -3.48 -12.96
N LEU A 332 2.30 -2.71 -12.68
CA LEU A 332 1.81 -1.63 -13.54
C LEU A 332 2.59 -0.32 -13.37
N LYS A 333 3.59 -0.26 -12.48
CA LYS A 333 4.27 0.98 -12.08
C LYS A 333 3.29 2.10 -11.69
N CYS A 334 2.16 1.73 -11.10
CA CYS A 334 1.03 2.64 -10.80
C CYS A 334 1.33 3.64 -9.67
N GLY A 335 2.33 3.36 -8.83
CA GLY A 335 2.78 4.25 -7.75
C GLY A 335 1.98 4.12 -6.45
N ILE A 336 0.93 3.31 -6.37
CA ILE A 336 0.13 3.13 -5.14
C ILE A 336 1.03 2.71 -3.96
N CYS A 337 1.96 1.76 -4.19
CA CYS A 337 2.88 1.30 -3.15
C CYS A 337 3.71 2.42 -2.53
N ALA A 338 4.13 3.41 -3.32
CA ALA A 338 4.81 4.59 -2.82
C ALA A 338 3.86 5.59 -2.13
N GLU A 339 2.63 5.74 -2.64
CA GLU A 339 1.62 6.62 -2.03
C GLU A 339 1.20 6.17 -0.63
N VAL A 340 1.05 4.85 -0.44
CA VAL A 340 0.56 4.28 0.83
C VAL A 340 1.68 3.93 1.80
N CYS A 341 2.94 4.09 1.42
CA CYS A 341 4.08 3.78 2.28
C CYS A 341 4.21 4.81 3.40
N PRO A 342 3.99 4.46 4.68
CA PRO A 342 4.06 5.41 5.78
C PRO A 342 5.48 5.86 6.12
N LYS A 343 6.49 5.12 5.62
CA LYS A 343 7.92 5.41 5.81
C LYS A 343 8.59 6.01 4.57
N ASP A 344 7.83 6.34 3.52
CA ASP A 344 8.36 6.83 2.23
C ASP A 344 9.48 5.95 1.65
N ALA A 345 9.50 4.67 2.05
CA ALA A 345 10.55 3.72 1.70
C ALA A 345 10.53 3.27 0.24
N ILE A 346 9.50 3.64 -0.54
CA ILE A 346 9.31 3.16 -1.91
C ILE A 346 9.29 4.32 -2.89
N THR A 347 10.08 4.19 -3.95
CA THR A 347 10.06 5.11 -5.09
C THR A 347 9.68 4.38 -6.37
N VAL A 348 8.98 5.06 -7.27
CA VAL A 348 8.56 4.50 -8.57
C VAL A 348 8.96 5.45 -9.68
N ASP A 349 9.76 4.96 -10.61
CA ASP A 349 10.23 5.70 -11.78
C ASP A 349 10.16 4.84 -13.06
N ASP A 350 10.77 5.30 -14.14
CA ASP A 350 10.81 4.58 -15.42
C ASP A 350 11.57 3.25 -15.35
N ASN A 351 12.56 3.14 -14.44
CA ASN A 351 13.34 1.91 -14.25
C ASN A 351 12.58 0.86 -13.43
N GLY A 352 11.56 1.29 -12.68
CA GLY A 352 10.74 0.37 -11.88
C GLY A 352 10.41 0.90 -10.50
N VAL A 353 10.32 -0.03 -9.57
CA VAL A 353 10.04 0.21 -8.15
C VAL A 353 11.31 -0.05 -7.37
N THR A 354 11.73 0.91 -6.56
CA THR A 354 12.93 0.80 -5.71
C THR A 354 12.51 0.90 -4.25
N VAL A 355 13.10 0.07 -3.39
CA VAL A 355 12.81 0.05 -1.95
C VAL A 355 14.04 0.46 -1.16
N ASN A 356 13.87 1.42 -0.25
CA ASN A 356 14.88 1.76 0.75
C ASN A 356 14.69 0.85 1.97
N PHE A 357 15.58 -0.11 2.15
CA PHE A 357 15.49 -1.09 3.25
C PHE A 357 15.95 -0.54 4.61
N ASP A 358 16.58 0.60 4.66
CA ASP A 358 16.89 1.27 5.94
C ASP A 358 15.61 1.86 6.57
N GLU A 359 14.60 2.19 5.74
CA GLU A 359 13.32 2.75 6.16
C GLU A 359 12.17 1.72 6.18
N CYS A 360 12.30 0.60 5.45
CA CYS A 360 11.22 -0.38 5.32
C CYS A 360 11.05 -1.22 6.59
N VAL A 361 9.89 -1.12 7.23
CA VAL A 361 9.49 -1.87 8.43
C VAL A 361 8.63 -3.11 8.15
N LEU A 362 8.52 -3.53 6.88
CA LEU A 362 7.74 -4.69 6.45
C LEU A 362 6.26 -4.67 6.92
N CYS A 363 5.62 -3.51 6.93
CA CYS A 363 4.23 -3.36 7.35
C CYS A 363 3.21 -3.94 6.34
N GLU A 364 3.66 -4.37 5.17
CA GLU A 364 2.87 -4.95 4.08
C GLU A 364 1.78 -4.04 3.47
N LYS A 365 1.66 -2.78 3.93
CA LYS A 365 0.65 -1.86 3.42
C LYS A 365 0.72 -1.68 1.90
N CYS A 366 1.94 -1.61 1.34
CA CYS A 366 2.16 -1.57 -0.11
C CYS A 366 1.65 -2.82 -0.84
N ALA A 367 1.83 -4.01 -0.25
CA ALA A 367 1.39 -5.28 -0.82
C ALA A 367 -0.13 -5.45 -0.75
N MET A 368 -0.76 -5.06 0.37
CA MET A 368 -2.22 -5.07 0.53
C MET A 368 -2.92 -4.18 -0.51
N HIS A 369 -2.36 -3.01 -0.82
CA HIS A 369 -2.94 -2.05 -1.77
C HIS A 369 -2.52 -2.30 -3.23
N CYS A 370 -1.65 -3.27 -3.49
CA CYS A 370 -1.20 -3.55 -4.86
C CYS A 370 -2.33 -4.17 -5.69
N PRO A 371 -2.86 -3.48 -6.72
CA PRO A 371 -4.03 -3.95 -7.47
C PRO A 371 -3.78 -5.25 -8.25
N VAL A 372 -2.51 -5.53 -8.57
CA VAL A 372 -2.10 -6.71 -9.35
C VAL A 372 -1.27 -7.70 -8.51
N SER A 373 -1.22 -7.53 -7.19
CA SER A 373 -0.49 -8.43 -6.27
C SER A 373 0.96 -8.69 -6.68
N ALA A 374 1.66 -7.65 -7.16
CA ALA A 374 3.05 -7.75 -7.59
C ALA A 374 4.06 -7.72 -6.43
N ILE A 375 3.62 -7.41 -5.20
CA ILE A 375 4.45 -7.36 -4.00
C ILE A 375 4.05 -8.53 -3.11
N PRO A 376 5.00 -9.35 -2.63
CA PRO A 376 4.68 -10.47 -1.75
C PRO A 376 4.12 -9.99 -0.42
N LYS A 377 3.21 -10.77 0.17
CA LYS A 377 2.60 -10.49 1.47
C LYS A 377 2.36 -11.78 2.24
N THR A 378 2.26 -11.65 3.55
CA THR A 378 1.95 -12.76 4.47
C THR A 378 0.51 -12.68 5.00
N THR A 379 -0.12 -11.50 4.92
CA THR A 379 -1.52 -11.30 5.33
C THR A 379 -2.50 -11.66 4.20
N PRO A 380 -3.65 -12.28 4.49
CA PRO A 380 -4.72 -12.47 3.50
C PRO A 380 -5.39 -11.14 3.11
N LEU A 381 -5.36 -10.15 4.00
CA LEU A 381 -6.01 -8.85 3.80
C LEU A 381 -5.56 -8.19 2.50
N LYS A 382 -6.52 -7.75 1.70
CA LYS A 382 -6.30 -6.99 0.46
C LYS A 382 -7.19 -5.75 0.46
N MET A 383 -6.61 -4.64 -0.01
CA MET A 383 -7.35 -3.40 -0.23
C MET A 383 -7.72 -3.31 -1.71
N LYS A 384 -9.00 -3.10 -1.99
CA LYS A 384 -9.52 -2.89 -3.34
C LYS A 384 -9.85 -1.41 -3.51
N ILE A 385 -9.64 -0.87 -4.72
CA ILE A 385 -10.14 0.46 -5.06
C ILE A 385 -11.65 0.35 -5.20
N ALA A 386 -12.39 0.94 -4.26
CA ALA A 386 -13.85 0.93 -4.21
C ALA A 386 -14.45 1.98 -5.15
N SER A 387 -13.86 3.18 -5.14
CA SER A 387 -14.28 4.30 -5.97
C SER A 387 -13.10 5.17 -6.35
N GLY A 388 -13.29 6.07 -7.30
CA GLY A 388 -12.26 7.01 -7.66
C GLY A 388 -12.74 8.09 -8.62
N TYR A 389 -11.89 9.10 -8.76
CA TYR A 389 -12.04 10.17 -9.73
C TYR A 389 -10.68 10.46 -10.35
N SER A 390 -10.64 10.66 -11.64
CA SER A 390 -9.43 11.02 -12.37
C SER A 390 -9.69 12.15 -13.37
N MET A 391 -8.72 13.05 -13.51
CA MET A 391 -8.80 14.16 -14.47
C MET A 391 -7.45 14.50 -15.05
N ILE A 392 -7.45 14.98 -16.29
CA ILE A 392 -6.28 15.54 -16.96
C ILE A 392 -6.43 17.06 -17.05
N ASN A 393 -5.44 17.77 -16.53
CA ASN A 393 -5.35 19.21 -16.72
C ASN A 393 -4.64 19.50 -18.04
N ASN A 394 -5.41 19.74 -19.12
CA ASN A 394 -4.87 19.99 -20.45
C ASN A 394 -4.02 21.27 -20.53
N LYS A 395 -4.14 22.23 -19.58
CA LYS A 395 -3.24 23.40 -19.48
C LYS A 395 -1.84 23.02 -19.03
N LEU A 396 -1.68 21.96 -18.24
CA LEU A 396 -0.38 21.43 -17.82
C LEU A 396 0.15 20.34 -18.77
N CYS A 397 -0.73 19.71 -19.53
CA CYS A 397 -0.39 18.66 -20.47
C CYS A 397 0.58 19.19 -21.55
N ILE A 398 1.65 18.43 -21.79
CA ILE A 398 2.66 18.73 -22.83
C ILE A 398 2.50 17.84 -24.07
N GLY A 399 1.44 17.02 -24.16
CA GLY A 399 1.14 16.18 -25.32
C GLY A 399 2.13 15.04 -25.58
N CYS A 400 2.88 14.58 -24.57
CA CYS A 400 3.94 13.58 -24.76
C CYS A 400 3.45 12.12 -24.92
N GLY A 401 2.17 11.82 -24.77
CA GLY A 401 1.57 10.49 -24.98
C GLY A 401 1.86 9.44 -23.90
N ARG A 402 2.82 9.64 -22.99
CA ARG A 402 3.25 8.62 -22.00
C ARG A 402 2.13 8.07 -21.11
N CYS A 403 1.10 8.86 -20.81
CA CYS A 403 -0.04 8.40 -20.03
C CYS A 403 -0.93 7.45 -20.81
N VAL A 404 -1.01 7.61 -22.14
CA VAL A 404 -1.73 6.70 -23.05
C VAL A 404 -1.00 5.36 -23.08
N ASP A 405 0.33 5.37 -23.28
CA ASP A 405 1.17 4.17 -23.31
C ASP A 405 1.17 3.41 -21.97
N ALA A 406 1.13 4.14 -20.86
CA ALA A 406 1.09 3.56 -19.53
C ALA A 406 -0.28 2.98 -19.15
N CYS A 407 -1.34 3.26 -19.90
CA CYS A 407 -2.69 2.80 -19.57
C CYS A 407 -3.00 1.46 -20.26
N ILE A 408 -2.75 0.35 -19.56
CA ILE A 408 -3.04 -1.00 -20.09
C ILE A 408 -4.54 -1.22 -20.34
N PHE A 409 -5.43 -0.44 -19.69
CA PHE A 409 -6.89 -0.51 -19.86
C PHE A 409 -7.39 0.37 -21.01
N LYS A 410 -6.49 1.08 -21.71
CA LYS A 410 -6.81 1.97 -22.84
C LYS A 410 -7.90 3.01 -22.49
N ALA A 411 -7.94 3.45 -21.24
CA ALA A 411 -8.92 4.42 -20.76
C ALA A 411 -8.59 5.88 -21.13
N ILE A 412 -7.47 6.16 -21.80
CA ILE A 412 -7.04 7.52 -22.16
C ILE A 412 -6.98 7.62 -23.69
N SER A 413 -7.67 8.62 -24.23
CA SER A 413 -7.67 8.94 -25.65
C SER A 413 -7.49 10.45 -25.87
N ALA A 414 -7.03 10.81 -27.06
CA ALA A 414 -7.01 12.19 -27.51
C ALA A 414 -8.30 12.48 -28.32
N ASP A 415 -8.86 13.68 -28.15
CA ASP A 415 -9.89 14.21 -29.04
C ASP A 415 -9.29 14.78 -30.35
N ASP A 416 -10.12 15.24 -31.26
CA ASP A 416 -9.69 15.81 -32.54
C ASP A 416 -8.83 17.08 -32.41
N GLU A 417 -8.92 17.75 -31.24
CA GLU A 417 -8.14 18.93 -30.88
C GLU A 417 -6.81 18.58 -30.18
N GLY A 418 -6.56 17.29 -29.94
CA GLY A 418 -5.37 16.77 -29.24
C GLY A 418 -5.43 16.90 -27.72
N ASN A 419 -6.58 17.25 -27.14
CA ASN A 419 -6.76 17.20 -25.70
C ASN A 419 -6.97 15.76 -25.25
N LEU A 420 -6.34 15.41 -24.12
CA LEU A 420 -6.51 14.08 -23.56
C LEU A 420 -7.71 13.99 -22.64
N THR A 421 -8.48 12.93 -22.79
CA THR A 421 -9.65 12.59 -21.98
C THR A 421 -9.51 11.21 -21.34
N ILE A 422 -10.22 10.97 -20.24
CA ILE A 422 -10.24 9.68 -19.55
C ILE A 422 -11.66 9.11 -19.61
N ASN A 423 -11.79 7.91 -20.16
CA ASN A 423 -13.02 7.14 -20.08
C ASN A 423 -13.15 6.50 -18.68
N HIS A 424 -14.09 6.99 -17.88
CA HIS A 424 -14.32 6.55 -16.51
C HIS A 424 -14.95 5.16 -16.41
N ASP A 425 -15.61 4.67 -17.46
CA ASP A 425 -16.19 3.32 -17.47
C ASP A 425 -15.13 2.22 -17.55
N THR A 426 -13.98 2.53 -18.16
CA THR A 426 -12.84 1.61 -18.30
C THR A 426 -11.70 1.91 -17.33
N CYS A 427 -11.71 3.08 -16.67
CA CYS A 427 -10.66 3.50 -15.76
C CYS A 427 -10.83 2.84 -14.38
N ILE A 428 -9.85 2.06 -13.95
CA ILE A 428 -9.81 1.45 -12.60
C ILE A 428 -9.09 2.33 -11.58
N TYR A 429 -8.78 3.58 -11.89
CA TYR A 429 -8.10 4.54 -11.02
C TYR A 429 -6.74 4.08 -10.46
N CYS A 430 -6.04 3.15 -11.12
CA CYS A 430 -4.76 2.58 -10.64
C CYS A 430 -3.64 3.62 -10.50
N GLY A 431 -3.59 4.65 -11.35
CA GLY A 431 -2.61 5.72 -11.28
C GLY A 431 -1.36 5.54 -12.13
N ALA A 432 -1.23 4.50 -12.96
CA ALA A 432 -0.09 4.33 -13.85
C ALA A 432 0.15 5.56 -14.76
N CYS A 433 -0.93 6.14 -15.29
CA CYS A 433 -0.88 7.37 -16.09
C CYS A 433 -0.37 8.60 -15.29
N LYS A 434 -0.78 8.75 -14.02
CA LYS A 434 -0.29 9.80 -13.10
C LYS A 434 1.20 9.61 -12.84
N THR A 435 1.62 8.37 -12.62
CA THR A 435 3.02 8.02 -12.38
C THR A 435 3.88 8.25 -13.62
N ALA A 436 3.37 7.96 -14.82
CA ALA A 436 4.08 8.18 -16.07
C ALA A 436 4.12 9.66 -16.50
N CYS A 437 3.25 10.52 -15.97
CA CYS A 437 3.13 11.91 -16.42
C CYS A 437 4.29 12.79 -15.94
N PRO A 438 5.18 13.28 -16.82
CA PRO A 438 6.28 14.15 -16.45
C PRO A 438 5.81 15.57 -16.08
N ALA A 439 4.67 16.01 -16.61
CA ALA A 439 4.10 17.33 -16.39
C ALA A 439 3.20 17.43 -15.15
N ARG A 440 2.99 16.31 -14.42
CA ARG A 440 2.04 16.24 -13.30
C ARG A 440 0.64 16.73 -13.66
N ALA A 441 0.24 16.54 -14.92
CA ALA A 441 -1.04 17.00 -15.43
C ALA A 441 -2.23 16.14 -14.98
N ILE A 442 -2.00 14.99 -14.39
CA ILE A 442 -3.04 14.02 -14.04
C ILE A 442 -3.23 13.99 -12.52
N LYS A 443 -4.46 14.18 -12.10
CA LYS A 443 -4.91 14.01 -10.72
C LYS A 443 -5.76 12.75 -10.62
N ILE A 444 -5.57 12.00 -9.54
CA ILE A 444 -6.38 10.84 -9.21
C ILE A 444 -6.66 10.90 -7.71
N GLN A 445 -7.91 10.73 -7.38
CA GLN A 445 -8.40 10.45 -6.03
C GLN A 445 -9.03 9.08 -6.05
N ARG A 446 -8.92 8.33 -4.98
CA ARG A 446 -9.45 6.99 -4.85
C ARG A 446 -9.70 6.65 -3.40
N ASP A 447 -10.73 5.88 -3.18
CA ASP A 447 -11.07 5.31 -1.90
C ASP A 447 -10.77 3.82 -1.93
N PHE A 448 -10.28 3.31 -0.82
CA PHE A 448 -9.99 1.89 -0.67
C PHE A 448 -10.97 1.26 0.30
N GLU A 449 -11.39 0.05 0.01
CA GLU A 449 -12.14 -0.80 0.93
C GLU A 449 -11.36 -2.09 1.20
N ALA A 450 -11.50 -2.63 2.39
CA ALA A 450 -10.93 -3.93 2.72
C ALA A 450 -11.72 -5.01 1.96
N GLN A 451 -11.01 -5.82 1.21
CA GLN A 451 -11.52 -7.05 0.66
C GLN A 451 -11.07 -8.16 1.59
N ILE A 452 -11.98 -8.61 2.37
CA ILE A 452 -11.82 -9.70 3.32
C ILE A 452 -12.23 -10.99 2.63
#